data_54e61e2a28672e033203c682c879a750
#
_entry.id   54e61e2a28672e033203c682c879a750
#
_cell.length_a   1.000
_cell.length_b   1.000
_cell.length_c   1.000
_cell.angle_alpha   90.00
_cell.angle_beta   90.00
_cell.angle_gamma   90.00
#
_symmetry.space_group_name_H-M   'P 1'
#
loop_
_entity.id
_entity.type
_entity.pdbx_description
1 polymer ?
#
loop_
_entity_poly.entity_id
_entity_poly.type
_entity_poly.pdbx_seq_one_letter_code
_entity_poly.pdbx_strand_id
1 'polypeptide(L)'
;MTIEKLWQALEDIERREGLLDWKVGDVYLWPLVRMRLYREVAEAAGIFESLPDRPEVTGGNISHIANRFDFGVVPFLRRDALGNDRFSAPLVEALPADSTLVFGMGEHDAASGRPQIELLEREFLKRYRVLAKLLVLPTLRRKHALRWARVIAFLESEFNIRLSSNRGFPRWLLVNFVAQRYGFARLFRSLGLKKLFVVNAWKRAMIAGAQRAGVWVVEPQHGLL
;
A
#
# COMPACT_ATOMS: atom_id res chain seq x y z
N MET A 1 10.73 21.49 16.22
CA MET A 1 11.26 20.18 15.75
C MET A 1 11.38 20.22 14.25
N THR A 2 12.43 19.61 13.63
CA THR A 2 12.62 19.59 12.18
C THR A 2 12.33 18.20 11.60
N ILE A 3 12.02 18.15 10.32
CA ILE A 3 11.79 16.90 9.58
C ILE A 3 13.03 16.00 9.63
N GLU A 4 14.23 16.61 9.51
CA GLU A 4 15.51 15.90 9.57
C GLU A 4 15.69 15.16 10.89
N LYS A 5 15.37 15.83 12.02
CA LYS A 5 15.45 15.21 13.35
C LYS A 5 14.51 14.02 13.47
N LEU A 6 13.30 14.09 12.89
CA LEU A 6 12.37 12.98 12.88
C LEU A 6 12.88 11.80 12.04
N TRP A 7 13.46 12.07 10.87
CA TRP A 7 14.06 11.01 10.05
C TRP A 7 15.22 10.33 10.76
N GLN A 8 16.09 11.10 11.40
CA GLN A 8 17.23 10.57 12.13
C GLN A 8 16.79 9.67 13.30
N ALA A 9 15.79 10.08 14.07
CA ALA A 9 15.24 9.26 15.15
C ALA A 9 14.63 7.95 14.64
N LEU A 10 13.95 8.00 13.48
CA LEU A 10 13.41 6.78 12.86
C LEU A 10 14.53 5.83 12.39
N GLU A 11 15.59 6.35 11.77
CA GLU A 11 16.74 5.54 11.35
C GLU A 11 17.47 4.93 12.56
N ASP A 12 17.59 5.68 13.65
CA ASP A 12 18.23 5.19 14.89
C ASP A 12 17.43 4.05 15.51
N ILE A 13 16.11 4.18 15.62
CA ILE A 13 15.27 3.09 16.15
C ILE A 13 15.20 1.91 15.20
N GLU A 14 15.19 2.13 13.86
CA GLU A 14 15.27 1.08 12.85
C GLU A 14 16.51 0.23 13.04
N ARG A 15 17.66 0.87 13.20
CA ARG A 15 18.95 0.23 13.38
C ARG A 15 19.04 -0.50 14.72
N ARG A 16 18.67 0.18 15.81
CA ARG A 16 18.72 -0.35 17.17
C ARG A 16 17.82 -1.56 17.38
N GLU A 17 16.61 -1.53 16.86
CA GLU A 17 15.64 -2.60 17.00
C GLU A 17 15.64 -3.58 15.81
N GLY A 18 16.47 -3.38 14.78
CA GLY A 18 16.52 -4.20 13.56
C GLY A 18 15.18 -4.26 12.83
N LEU A 19 14.48 -3.12 12.71
CA LEU A 19 13.07 -3.09 12.27
C LEU A 19 12.89 -3.46 10.80
N LEU A 20 13.90 -3.22 9.96
CA LEU A 20 13.82 -3.54 8.52
C LEU A 20 13.64 -5.05 8.29
N ASP A 21 14.20 -5.89 9.17
CA ASP A 21 14.08 -7.34 9.12
C ASP A 21 12.94 -7.91 9.97
N TRP A 22 12.13 -7.03 10.55
CA TRP A 22 11.06 -7.46 11.43
C TRP A 22 9.91 -8.12 10.68
N LYS A 23 9.86 -9.44 10.76
CA LYS A 23 8.79 -10.27 10.19
C LYS A 23 7.77 -10.71 11.23
N VAL A 24 6.50 -10.74 10.81
CA VAL A 24 5.39 -11.40 11.48
C VAL A 24 4.80 -12.39 10.49
N GLY A 25 5.03 -13.69 10.71
CA GLY A 25 4.82 -14.68 9.67
C GLY A 25 5.72 -14.43 8.47
N ASP A 26 5.14 -14.35 7.29
CA ASP A 26 5.82 -14.04 6.01
C ASP A 26 5.78 -12.55 5.63
N VAL A 27 5.30 -11.68 6.53
CA VAL A 27 5.11 -10.25 6.27
C VAL A 27 6.17 -9.41 6.98
N TYR A 28 6.89 -8.58 6.24
CA TYR A 28 7.72 -7.54 6.81
C TYR A 28 6.83 -6.43 7.38
N LEU A 29 6.82 -6.29 8.71
CA LEU A 29 5.91 -5.36 9.37
C LEU A 29 6.33 -3.90 9.20
N TRP A 30 7.63 -3.61 9.36
CA TRP A 30 8.11 -2.24 9.42
C TRP A 30 7.77 -1.41 8.17
N PRO A 31 7.98 -1.91 6.95
CA PRO A 31 7.55 -1.20 5.76
C PRO A 31 6.06 -0.84 5.73
N LEU A 32 5.19 -1.63 6.37
CA LEU A 32 3.74 -1.35 6.39
C LEU A 32 3.38 -0.20 7.35
N VAL A 33 4.12 -0.05 8.44
CA VAL A 33 3.77 0.88 9.52
C VAL A 33 4.61 2.16 9.51
N ARG A 34 5.82 2.13 8.94
CA ARG A 34 6.81 3.21 8.99
C ARG A 34 6.22 4.57 8.63
N MET A 35 5.64 4.68 7.43
CA MET A 35 5.14 5.97 6.94
C MET A 35 3.93 6.48 7.72
N ARG A 36 3.09 5.56 8.19
CA ARG A 36 1.97 5.92 9.04
C ARG A 36 2.45 6.46 10.40
N LEU A 37 3.40 5.75 11.00
CA LEU A 37 3.99 6.17 12.27
C LEU A 37 4.75 7.48 12.13
N TYR A 38 5.52 7.65 11.04
CA TYR A 38 6.15 8.93 10.70
C TYR A 38 5.14 10.08 10.67
N ARG A 39 4.04 9.89 9.94
CA ARG A 39 3.00 10.91 9.82
C ARG A 39 2.39 11.24 11.18
N GLU A 40 2.05 10.23 11.98
CA GLU A 40 1.45 10.41 13.30
C GLU A 40 2.38 11.13 14.28
N VAL A 41 3.68 10.81 14.26
CA VAL A 41 4.68 11.54 15.05
C VAL A 41 4.80 12.98 14.57
N ALA A 42 4.85 13.21 13.27
CA ALA A 42 4.96 14.54 12.69
C ALA A 42 3.74 15.41 13.00
N GLU A 43 2.53 14.86 12.94
CA GLU A 43 1.27 15.52 13.32
C GLU A 43 1.25 15.82 14.83
N ALA A 44 1.57 14.84 15.70
CA ALA A 44 1.60 15.01 17.15
C ALA A 44 2.64 16.05 17.61
N ALA A 45 3.70 16.20 16.84
CA ALA A 45 4.77 17.15 17.08
C ALA A 45 4.55 18.53 16.42
N GLY A 46 3.42 18.75 15.75
CA GLY A 46 3.07 20.00 15.08
C GLY A 46 3.95 20.35 13.86
N ILE A 47 4.57 19.34 13.22
CA ILE A 47 5.35 19.54 11.99
C ILE A 47 4.41 19.62 10.76
N PHE A 48 3.35 18.80 10.75
CA PHE A 48 2.35 18.78 9.70
C PHE A 48 0.98 19.08 10.27
N GLU A 49 0.20 19.86 9.53
CA GLU A 49 -1.23 19.93 9.77
C GLU A 49 -1.88 18.58 9.40
N SER A 50 -2.86 18.15 10.18
CA SER A 50 -3.64 16.96 9.84
C SER A 50 -4.36 17.18 8.52
N LEU A 51 -3.98 16.42 7.49
CA LEU A 51 -4.71 16.47 6.23
C LEU A 51 -6.10 15.84 6.45
N PRO A 52 -7.16 16.50 5.95
CA PRO A 52 -8.50 15.93 6.03
C PRO A 52 -8.52 14.56 5.38
N ASP A 53 -9.29 13.64 5.95
CA ASP A 53 -9.49 12.32 5.39
C ASP A 53 -10.00 12.46 3.96
N ARG A 54 -9.30 11.83 3.01
CA ARG A 54 -9.76 11.81 1.62
C ARG A 54 -11.09 11.08 1.55
N PRO A 55 -12.06 11.62 0.79
CA PRO A 55 -13.31 10.90 0.58
C PRO A 55 -13.03 9.50 0.04
N GLU A 56 -13.70 8.53 0.63
CA GLU A 56 -13.56 7.13 0.22
C GLU A 56 -14.20 6.95 -1.15
N VAL A 57 -13.39 6.54 -2.12
CA VAL A 57 -13.90 6.11 -3.44
C VAL A 57 -14.71 4.83 -3.24
N THR A 58 -15.98 4.86 -3.59
CA THR A 58 -16.87 3.68 -3.59
C THR A 58 -16.52 2.79 -4.78
N GLY A 59 -16.10 1.56 -4.52
CA GLY A 59 -15.62 0.63 -5.54
C GLY A 59 -16.70 0.10 -6.46
N GLY A 60 -16.32 -0.12 -7.71
CA GLY A 60 -17.13 -0.77 -8.74
C GLY A 60 -17.14 -2.31 -8.63
N ASN A 61 -17.99 -2.95 -9.44
CA ASN A 61 -18.22 -4.39 -9.41
C ASN A 61 -17.32 -5.15 -10.40
N ILE A 62 -16.50 -6.09 -9.90
CA ILE A 62 -15.58 -6.92 -10.74
C ILE A 62 -16.32 -8.02 -11.55
N SER A 63 -17.58 -8.27 -11.27
CA SER A 63 -18.26 -9.52 -11.68
C SER A 63 -18.38 -9.78 -13.19
N HIS A 64 -17.93 -8.85 -14.05
CA HIS A 64 -18.17 -8.92 -15.50
C HIS A 64 -16.91 -8.93 -16.39
N ILE A 65 -15.69 -9.05 -15.82
CA ILE A 65 -14.49 -9.06 -16.66
C ILE A 65 -14.13 -10.52 -17.00
N ALA A 66 -14.66 -10.97 -18.14
CA ALA A 66 -14.36 -12.31 -18.68
C ALA A 66 -13.04 -12.34 -19.50
N ASN A 67 -12.45 -11.18 -19.77
CA ASN A 67 -11.27 -11.06 -20.63
C ASN A 67 -9.97 -11.34 -19.87
N ARG A 68 -8.99 -11.89 -20.59
CA ARG A 68 -7.62 -12.05 -20.10
C ARG A 68 -6.80 -10.83 -20.54
N PHE A 69 -5.91 -10.39 -19.66
CA PHE A 69 -5.02 -9.26 -19.91
C PHE A 69 -3.57 -9.67 -19.64
N ASP A 70 -2.68 -9.31 -20.53
CA ASP A 70 -1.25 -9.55 -20.33
C ASP A 70 -0.62 -8.49 -19.43
N PHE A 71 -1.13 -7.25 -19.51
CA PHE A 71 -0.59 -6.09 -18.84
C PHE A 71 -1.60 -5.43 -17.92
N GLY A 72 -1.16 -5.07 -16.73
CA GLY A 72 -1.89 -4.21 -15.81
C GLY A 72 -1.10 -2.93 -15.53
N VAL A 73 -1.77 -1.79 -15.48
CA VAL A 73 -1.16 -0.51 -15.13
C VAL A 73 -1.88 0.08 -13.93
N VAL A 74 -1.13 0.41 -12.89
CA VAL A 74 -1.59 1.15 -11.71
C VAL A 74 -1.10 2.58 -11.86
N PRO A 75 -1.96 3.52 -12.23
CA PRO A 75 -1.56 4.89 -12.51
C PRO A 75 -1.13 5.62 -11.24
N PHE A 76 -0.39 6.71 -11.42
CA PHE A 76 -0.03 7.63 -10.37
C PHE A 76 -0.98 8.81 -10.34
N LEU A 77 -1.52 9.14 -9.17
CA LEU A 77 -2.54 10.18 -9.03
C LEU A 77 -2.01 11.63 -9.13
N ARG A 78 -0.80 11.85 -9.61
CA ARG A 78 -0.32 13.22 -9.87
C ARG A 78 -0.77 13.67 -11.26
N ARG A 79 -1.74 14.55 -11.26
CA ARG A 79 -2.22 15.21 -12.46
C ARG A 79 -1.47 16.52 -12.67
N ASP A 80 -1.23 16.87 -13.92
CA ASP A 80 -0.80 18.21 -14.27
C ASP A 80 -1.96 19.22 -14.13
N ALA A 81 -1.69 20.50 -14.40
CA ALA A 81 -2.70 21.56 -14.34
C ALA A 81 -3.88 21.33 -15.30
N LEU A 82 -3.73 20.48 -16.29
CA LEU A 82 -4.75 20.10 -17.27
C LEU A 82 -5.49 18.80 -16.89
N GLY A 83 -5.13 18.18 -15.75
CA GLY A 83 -5.73 16.96 -15.28
C GLY A 83 -5.16 15.67 -15.87
N ASN A 84 -4.10 15.74 -16.70
CA ASN A 84 -3.49 14.58 -17.33
C ASN A 84 -2.47 13.90 -16.39
N ASP A 85 -2.47 12.59 -16.39
CA ASP A 85 -1.44 11.81 -15.71
C ASP A 85 -0.17 11.72 -16.58
N ARG A 86 0.80 12.59 -16.31
CA ARG A 86 2.07 12.65 -17.06
C ARG A 86 2.93 11.40 -16.94
N PHE A 87 2.73 10.60 -15.91
CA PHE A 87 3.61 9.47 -15.60
C PHE A 87 3.10 8.16 -16.17
N SER A 88 1.78 7.93 -16.09
CA SER A 88 1.22 6.65 -16.54
C SER A 88 0.65 6.72 -17.95
N ALA A 89 0.21 7.90 -18.44
CA ALA A 89 -0.38 8.01 -19.77
C ALA A 89 0.54 7.54 -20.89
N PRO A 90 1.82 7.95 -20.97
CA PRO A 90 2.73 7.46 -22.02
C PRO A 90 2.93 5.94 -21.97
N LEU A 91 2.97 5.37 -20.77
CA LEU A 91 3.08 3.92 -20.60
C LEU A 91 1.82 3.21 -21.08
N VAL A 92 0.65 3.73 -20.72
CA VAL A 92 -0.64 3.18 -21.14
C VAL A 92 -0.76 3.24 -22.67
N GLU A 93 -0.37 4.34 -23.30
CA GLU A 93 -0.39 4.52 -24.74
C GLU A 93 0.55 3.56 -25.48
N ALA A 94 1.73 3.29 -24.91
CA ALA A 94 2.74 2.40 -25.51
C ALA A 94 2.37 0.91 -25.43
N LEU A 95 1.43 0.50 -24.58
CA LEU A 95 1.03 -0.90 -24.42
C LEU A 95 -0.13 -1.26 -25.35
N PRO A 96 -0.27 -2.55 -25.78
CA PRO A 96 -1.36 -2.99 -26.64
C PRO A 96 -2.73 -2.80 -25.98
N ALA A 97 -3.68 -2.17 -26.70
CA ALA A 97 -4.98 -1.80 -26.15
C ALA A 97 -5.80 -3.01 -25.65
N ASP A 98 -5.84 -4.06 -26.46
CA ASP A 98 -6.72 -5.23 -26.23
C ASP A 98 -6.26 -6.12 -25.07
N SER A 99 -4.99 -6.00 -24.69
CA SER A 99 -4.39 -6.83 -23.61
C SER A 99 -3.94 -6.02 -22.39
N THR A 100 -4.28 -4.74 -22.33
CA THR A 100 -3.91 -3.85 -21.23
C THR A 100 -5.12 -3.45 -20.40
N LEU A 101 -5.02 -3.66 -19.08
CA LEU A 101 -6.01 -3.26 -18.10
C LEU A 101 -5.45 -2.13 -17.23
N VAL A 102 -6.22 -1.07 -17.06
CA VAL A 102 -5.89 0.04 -16.17
C VAL A 102 -6.65 -0.11 -14.84
N PHE A 103 -5.92 -0.06 -13.72
CA PHE A 103 -6.51 -0.08 -12.40
C PHE A 103 -6.86 1.35 -11.99
N GLY A 104 -8.09 1.78 -12.31
CA GLY A 104 -8.61 3.10 -12.02
C GLY A 104 -8.70 3.37 -10.51
N MET A 105 -8.56 4.65 -10.15
CA MET A 105 -8.70 5.13 -8.78
C MET A 105 -9.80 6.20 -8.66
N GLY A 106 -10.79 6.19 -9.58
CA GLY A 106 -11.92 7.11 -9.59
C GLY A 106 -12.40 7.48 -11.00
N GLU A 107 -13.50 8.24 -11.08
CA GLU A 107 -14.28 8.54 -12.29
C GLU A 107 -13.53 9.23 -13.46
N HIS A 108 -12.32 9.72 -13.22
CA HIS A 108 -11.64 10.58 -14.19
C HIS A 108 -10.62 9.89 -15.11
N ASP A 109 -10.41 8.57 -14.98
CA ASP A 109 -9.48 7.86 -15.86
C ASP A 109 -10.14 7.27 -17.13
N ALA A 110 -11.42 7.61 -17.38
CA ALA A 110 -12.19 7.15 -18.54
C ALA A 110 -11.63 7.63 -19.90
N ALA A 111 -10.71 8.59 -19.90
CA ALA A 111 -10.15 9.18 -21.13
C ALA A 111 -9.26 8.24 -21.94
N SER A 112 -8.79 7.13 -21.36
CA SER A 112 -7.86 6.23 -22.08
C SER A 112 -8.54 5.28 -23.08
N GLY A 113 -9.87 5.19 -23.08
CA GLY A 113 -10.61 4.24 -23.93
C GLY A 113 -10.31 2.76 -23.63
N ARG A 114 -9.58 2.46 -22.56
CA ARG A 114 -9.14 1.12 -22.17
C ARG A 114 -10.01 0.52 -21.09
N PRO A 115 -10.09 -0.83 -20.99
CA PRO A 115 -10.76 -1.49 -19.89
C PRO A 115 -10.20 -1.03 -18.55
N GLN A 116 -11.09 -0.65 -17.63
CA GLN A 116 -10.73 -0.18 -16.31
C GLN A 116 -11.38 -1.03 -15.23
N ILE A 117 -10.63 -1.26 -14.14
CA ILE A 117 -11.17 -1.84 -12.92
C ILE A 117 -10.87 -0.89 -11.77
N GLU A 118 -11.89 -0.55 -11.01
CA GLU A 118 -11.69 0.13 -9.73
C GLU A 118 -11.01 -0.77 -8.70
N LEU A 119 -10.14 -0.19 -7.88
CA LEU A 119 -9.44 -0.93 -6.85
C LEU A 119 -10.37 -1.31 -5.69
N LEU A 120 -10.68 -2.59 -5.59
CA LEU A 120 -11.64 -3.17 -4.66
C LEU A 120 -11.00 -3.62 -3.34
N GLU A 121 -10.13 -2.83 -2.77
CA GLU A 121 -9.45 -3.15 -1.50
C GLU A 121 -10.45 -3.49 -0.38
N ARG A 122 -11.60 -2.80 -0.33
CA ARG A 122 -12.68 -3.07 0.65
C ARG A 122 -13.36 -4.41 0.45
N GLU A 123 -13.65 -4.79 -0.80
CA GLU A 123 -14.27 -6.09 -1.11
C GLU A 123 -13.34 -7.25 -0.75
N PHE A 124 -12.03 -7.08 -0.98
CA PHE A 124 -11.05 -8.06 -0.53
C PHE A 124 -10.99 -8.15 1.00
N LEU A 125 -11.08 -7.02 1.71
CA LEU A 125 -11.18 -7.03 3.17
C LEU A 125 -12.40 -7.78 3.66
N LYS A 126 -13.58 -7.52 3.10
CA LYS A 126 -14.80 -8.25 3.48
C LYS A 126 -14.66 -9.76 3.24
N ARG A 127 -14.19 -10.14 2.04
CA ARG A 127 -14.14 -11.53 1.59
C ARG A 127 -13.05 -12.37 2.26
N TYR A 128 -11.86 -11.78 2.48
CA TYR A 128 -10.67 -12.52 2.92
C TYR A 128 -10.25 -12.23 4.37
N ARG A 129 -10.98 -11.39 5.10
CA ARG A 129 -10.64 -10.99 6.47
C ARG A 129 -10.56 -12.16 7.45
N VAL A 130 -11.49 -13.11 7.35
CA VAL A 130 -11.50 -14.30 8.23
C VAL A 130 -10.27 -15.15 7.95
N LEU A 131 -10.00 -15.46 6.68
CA LEU A 131 -8.78 -16.20 6.28
C LEU A 131 -7.51 -15.48 6.75
N ALA A 132 -7.44 -14.18 6.55
CA ALA A 132 -6.29 -13.38 6.99
C ALA A 132 -6.10 -13.42 8.51
N LYS A 133 -7.18 -13.37 9.29
CA LYS A 133 -7.11 -13.56 10.75
C LYS A 133 -6.56 -14.92 11.12
N LEU A 134 -7.05 -16.00 10.50
CA LEU A 134 -6.56 -17.35 10.75
C LEU A 134 -5.06 -17.52 10.44
N LEU A 135 -4.57 -16.83 9.43
CA LEU A 135 -3.14 -16.87 9.05
C LEU A 135 -2.26 -15.97 9.93
N VAL A 136 -2.75 -14.80 10.33
CA VAL A 136 -1.96 -13.81 11.07
C VAL A 136 -1.96 -14.07 12.57
N LEU A 137 -3.12 -14.37 13.19
CA LEU A 137 -3.22 -14.46 14.64
C LEU A 137 -2.28 -15.49 15.26
N PRO A 138 -2.08 -16.71 14.70
CA PRO A 138 -1.14 -17.68 15.26
C PRO A 138 0.33 -17.23 15.22
N THR A 139 0.68 -16.28 14.33
CA THR A 139 2.05 -15.77 14.20
C THR A 139 2.35 -14.62 15.18
N LEU A 140 1.32 -14.08 15.83
CA LEU A 140 1.45 -12.96 16.76
C LEU A 140 1.97 -13.48 18.12
N ARG A 141 3.27 -13.35 18.33
CA ARG A 141 3.92 -13.69 19.61
C ARG A 141 4.06 -12.45 20.48
N ARG A 142 4.08 -12.64 21.80
CA ARG A 142 4.29 -11.57 22.80
C ARG A 142 5.50 -10.69 22.50
N LYS A 143 6.58 -11.28 21.93
CA LYS A 143 7.79 -10.55 21.53
C LYS A 143 7.51 -9.40 20.54
N HIS A 144 6.53 -9.57 19.64
CA HIS A 144 6.19 -8.52 18.67
C HIS A 144 5.49 -7.33 19.33
N ALA A 145 4.61 -7.59 20.30
CA ALA A 145 3.96 -6.54 21.08
C ALA A 145 4.96 -5.78 21.97
N LEU A 146 5.90 -6.50 22.59
CA LEU A 146 6.97 -5.89 23.39
C LEU A 146 7.90 -5.03 22.54
N ARG A 147 8.27 -5.51 21.35
CA ARG A 147 9.11 -4.74 20.41
C ARG A 147 8.40 -3.47 19.95
N TRP A 148 7.10 -3.60 19.59
CA TRP A 148 6.28 -2.44 19.24
C TRP A 148 6.22 -1.41 20.36
N ALA A 149 5.98 -1.86 21.60
CA ALA A 149 5.93 -0.97 22.77
C ALA A 149 7.26 -0.20 22.97
N ARG A 150 8.42 -0.84 22.71
CA ARG A 150 9.72 -0.15 22.78
C ARG A 150 9.87 0.92 21.70
N VAL A 151 9.41 0.63 20.47
CA VAL A 151 9.43 1.62 19.37
C VAL A 151 8.57 2.83 19.72
N ILE A 152 7.35 2.60 20.21
CA ILE A 152 6.45 3.69 20.61
C ILE A 152 7.03 4.50 21.76
N ALA A 153 7.51 3.83 22.81
CA ALA A 153 8.10 4.51 23.98
C ALA A 153 9.33 5.35 23.59
N PHE A 154 10.16 4.86 22.68
CA PHE A 154 11.31 5.62 22.18
C PHE A 154 10.84 6.90 21.47
N LEU A 155 9.89 6.81 20.55
CA LEU A 155 9.41 7.97 19.81
C LEU A 155 8.66 8.97 20.71
N GLU A 156 7.84 8.49 21.65
CA GLU A 156 7.18 9.35 22.64
C GLU A 156 8.19 10.10 23.51
N SER A 157 9.27 9.43 23.95
CA SER A 157 10.33 10.04 24.75
C SER A 157 11.17 11.02 23.96
N GLU A 158 11.59 10.65 22.74
CA GLU A 158 12.47 11.46 21.89
C GLU A 158 11.83 12.79 21.49
N PHE A 159 10.52 12.78 21.27
CA PHE A 159 9.78 13.96 20.79
C PHE A 159 8.90 14.61 21.85
N ASN A 160 8.87 14.09 23.09
CA ASN A 160 8.00 14.54 24.17
C ASN A 160 6.52 14.64 23.74
N ILE A 161 6.03 13.61 23.04
CA ILE A 161 4.66 13.51 22.53
C ILE A 161 3.95 12.29 23.09
N ARG A 162 2.63 12.21 22.87
CA ARG A 162 1.83 11.00 23.14
C ARG A 162 1.19 10.52 21.85
N LEU A 163 1.51 9.28 21.48
CA LEU A 163 0.91 8.60 20.32
C LEU A 163 -0.34 7.84 20.76
N SER A 164 -1.49 8.52 20.71
CA SER A 164 -2.75 7.99 21.28
C SER A 164 -3.34 6.81 20.50
N SER A 165 -3.18 6.80 19.18
CA SER A 165 -3.85 5.83 18.32
C SER A 165 -3.08 4.51 18.09
N ASN A 166 -1.78 4.48 18.36
CA ASN A 166 -0.92 3.34 18.00
C ASN A 166 -0.21 2.64 19.18
N ARG A 167 -0.65 2.86 20.43
CA ARG A 167 -0.07 2.14 21.58
C ARG A 167 -0.19 0.63 21.47
N GLY A 168 -1.27 0.15 20.85
CA GLY A 168 -1.47 -1.27 20.59
C GLY A 168 -0.73 -1.75 19.36
N PHE A 169 -0.20 -2.98 19.41
CA PHE A 169 0.41 -3.62 18.24
C PHE A 169 -0.55 -3.59 17.02
N PRO A 170 -0.10 -3.19 15.83
CA PRO A 170 -0.97 -2.92 14.67
C PRO A 170 -1.48 -4.20 13.97
N ARG A 171 -2.17 -5.06 14.71
CA ARG A 171 -2.73 -6.34 14.21
C ARG A 171 -3.63 -6.17 13.00
N TRP A 172 -4.44 -5.12 13.02
CA TRP A 172 -5.39 -4.84 11.96
C TRP A 172 -4.71 -4.52 10.63
N LEU A 173 -3.55 -3.83 10.65
CA LEU A 173 -2.77 -3.55 9.44
C LEU A 173 -2.26 -4.84 8.80
N LEU A 174 -1.77 -5.79 9.61
CA LEU A 174 -1.34 -7.09 9.12
C LEU A 174 -2.50 -7.89 8.53
N VAL A 175 -3.62 -7.95 9.23
CA VAL A 175 -4.82 -8.65 8.74
C VAL A 175 -5.31 -8.03 7.43
N ASN A 176 -5.37 -6.70 7.35
CA ASN A 176 -5.80 -6.00 6.14
C ASN A 176 -4.83 -6.25 4.98
N PHE A 177 -3.52 -6.13 5.23
CA PHE A 177 -2.50 -6.40 4.21
C PHE A 177 -2.61 -7.83 3.67
N VAL A 178 -2.73 -8.83 4.56
CA VAL A 178 -2.84 -10.23 4.15
C VAL A 178 -4.13 -10.48 3.37
N ALA A 179 -5.27 -9.93 3.81
CA ALA A 179 -6.54 -10.06 3.12
C ALA A 179 -6.47 -9.47 1.70
N GLN A 180 -5.95 -8.25 1.56
CA GLN A 180 -5.78 -7.59 0.26
C GLN A 180 -4.79 -8.36 -0.63
N ARG A 181 -3.65 -8.81 -0.09
CA ARG A 181 -2.67 -9.61 -0.83
C ARG A 181 -3.28 -10.87 -1.43
N TYR A 182 -4.13 -11.58 -0.67
CA TYR A 182 -4.85 -12.75 -1.18
C TYR A 182 -5.88 -12.38 -2.24
N GLY A 183 -6.63 -11.30 -2.02
CA GLY A 183 -7.61 -10.81 -2.98
C GLY A 183 -6.97 -10.44 -4.32
N PHE A 184 -5.90 -9.65 -4.29
CA PHE A 184 -5.14 -9.29 -5.50
C PHE A 184 -4.52 -10.51 -6.18
N ALA A 185 -3.92 -11.43 -5.42
CA ALA A 185 -3.36 -12.64 -6.02
C ALA A 185 -4.40 -13.48 -6.76
N ARG A 186 -5.62 -13.59 -6.21
CA ARG A 186 -6.71 -14.29 -6.87
C ARG A 186 -7.20 -13.54 -8.10
N LEU A 187 -7.39 -12.23 -8.00
CA LEU A 187 -7.78 -11.38 -9.12
C LEU A 187 -6.80 -11.50 -10.29
N PHE A 188 -5.51 -11.33 -10.03
CA PHE A 188 -4.50 -11.36 -11.11
C PHE A 188 -4.41 -12.71 -11.80
N ARG A 189 -4.58 -13.82 -11.05
CA ARG A 189 -4.68 -15.15 -11.68
C ARG A 189 -5.92 -15.29 -12.52
N SER A 190 -7.09 -14.79 -12.08
CA SER A 190 -8.32 -14.86 -12.86
C SER A 190 -8.27 -14.02 -14.13
N LEU A 191 -7.55 -12.90 -14.12
CA LEU A 191 -7.31 -12.04 -15.26
C LEU A 191 -6.23 -12.57 -16.21
N GLY A 192 -5.46 -13.58 -15.80
CA GLY A 192 -4.32 -14.10 -16.57
C GLY A 192 -3.16 -13.11 -16.71
N LEU A 193 -3.05 -12.14 -15.78
CA LEU A 193 -2.10 -11.06 -15.85
C LEU A 193 -0.65 -11.59 -15.81
N LYS A 194 0.21 -11.11 -16.71
CA LYS A 194 1.64 -11.48 -16.80
C LYS A 194 2.55 -10.41 -16.21
N LYS A 195 2.23 -9.15 -16.46
CA LYS A 195 3.02 -8.00 -15.96
C LYS A 195 2.13 -6.95 -15.35
N LEU A 196 2.59 -6.38 -14.24
CA LEU A 196 1.94 -5.27 -13.53
C LEU A 196 2.91 -4.10 -13.43
N PHE A 197 2.57 -2.99 -14.06
CA PHE A 197 3.28 -1.74 -13.93
C PHE A 197 2.68 -0.94 -12.78
N VAL A 198 3.47 -0.63 -11.77
CA VAL A 198 3.05 0.13 -10.59
C VAL A 198 3.83 1.42 -10.55
N VAL A 199 3.20 2.51 -10.96
CA VAL A 199 3.82 3.83 -10.92
C VAL A 199 3.87 4.40 -9.50
N ASN A 200 3.19 3.74 -8.55
CA ASN A 200 3.13 4.17 -7.14
C ASN A 200 3.38 2.99 -6.19
N ALA A 201 4.56 2.97 -5.57
CA ALA A 201 5.00 1.94 -4.62
C ALA A 201 4.12 1.81 -3.34
N TRP A 202 3.17 2.71 -3.12
CA TRP A 202 2.29 2.68 -1.94
C TRP A 202 1.31 1.50 -1.95
N LYS A 203 1.07 0.90 -3.09
CA LYS A 203 0.17 -0.26 -3.28
C LYS A 203 0.80 -1.60 -2.89
N ARG A 204 1.43 -1.65 -1.72
CA ARG A 204 2.23 -2.79 -1.25
C ARG A 204 1.49 -4.13 -1.24
N ALA A 205 0.23 -4.14 -0.81
CA ALA A 205 -0.57 -5.37 -0.81
C ALA A 205 -0.86 -5.88 -2.23
N MET A 206 -1.03 -4.97 -3.18
CA MET A 206 -1.22 -5.27 -4.59
C MET A 206 0.05 -5.84 -5.20
N ILE A 207 1.21 -5.21 -4.97
CA ILE A 207 2.52 -5.70 -5.38
C ILE A 207 2.78 -7.10 -4.83
N ALA A 208 2.58 -7.31 -3.53
CA ALA A 208 2.75 -8.61 -2.90
C ALA A 208 1.74 -9.66 -3.43
N GLY A 209 0.53 -9.23 -3.79
CA GLY A 209 -0.46 -10.06 -4.46
C GLY A 209 -0.05 -10.48 -5.86
N ALA A 210 0.51 -9.55 -6.64
CA ALA A 210 1.03 -9.81 -7.99
C ALA A 210 2.18 -10.83 -7.95
N GLN A 211 3.17 -10.61 -7.07
CA GLN A 211 4.28 -11.55 -6.87
C GLN A 211 3.78 -12.95 -6.47
N ARG A 212 2.80 -13.03 -5.56
CA ARG A 212 2.19 -14.31 -5.17
C ARG A 212 1.40 -14.99 -6.30
N ALA A 213 0.91 -14.21 -7.26
CA ALA A 213 0.26 -14.72 -8.46
C ALA A 213 1.23 -15.17 -9.56
N GLY A 214 2.52 -14.91 -9.41
CA GLY A 214 3.53 -15.13 -10.44
C GLY A 214 3.57 -14.02 -11.50
N VAL A 215 2.99 -12.87 -11.21
CA VAL A 215 2.95 -11.70 -12.09
C VAL A 215 4.24 -10.89 -11.90
N TRP A 216 4.85 -10.52 -13.01
CA TRP A 216 6.05 -9.67 -12.98
C TRP A 216 5.66 -8.23 -12.65
N VAL A 217 6.23 -7.69 -11.56
CA VAL A 217 5.98 -6.30 -11.15
C VAL A 217 7.11 -5.43 -11.67
N VAL A 218 6.75 -4.38 -12.39
CA VAL A 218 7.64 -3.37 -12.92
C VAL A 218 7.28 -2.03 -12.27
N GLU A 219 8.23 -1.44 -11.58
CA GLU A 219 8.10 -0.08 -11.04
C GLU A 219 8.90 0.86 -11.95
N PRO A 220 8.24 1.66 -12.81
CA PRO A 220 8.94 2.67 -13.58
C PRO A 220 9.52 3.70 -12.60
N GLN A 221 10.85 3.78 -12.54
CA GLN A 221 11.49 4.85 -11.76
C GLN A 221 11.19 6.18 -12.45
N HIS A 222 10.69 7.12 -11.69
CA HIS A 222 10.64 8.51 -12.13
C HIS A 222 12.08 9.00 -12.22
N GLY A 223 12.69 8.87 -13.40
CA GLY A 223 13.94 9.52 -13.68
C GLY A 223 13.75 11.01 -13.38
N LEU A 224 14.73 11.60 -12.70
CA LEU A 224 14.86 13.04 -12.64
C LEU A 224 15.02 13.50 -14.10
N LEU A 225 13.92 13.97 -14.70
CA LEU A 225 13.93 14.72 -15.94
C LEU A 225 14.18 16.19 -15.60
#